data_dbac32501b24ae1e9a5a9e0b02d5ee6c
#
_entry.id   dbac32501b24ae1e9a5a9e0b02d5ee6c
#
_cell.length_a   1.000
_cell.length_b   1.000
_cell.length_c   1.000
_cell.angle_alpha   90.00
_cell.angle_beta   90.00
_cell.angle_gamma   90.00
#
_symmetry.space_group_name_H-M   'P 1'
#
loop_
_entity.id
_entity.type
_entity.pdbx_description
1 polymer ?
#
loop_
_entity_poly.entity_id
_entity_poly.type
_entity_poly.pdbx_seq_one_letter_code
_entity_poly.pdbx_strand_id
1 'polypeptide(L)'
;MVEVPKLAKDISELRYSALNHLWMHNRDWVKTGEDGGPDIVVDGNGIEVTDIEGKTWVDVNGGYSSVNSGYGRTEIANAARAQMEQMQYFPQGTTTAPLIKLAEKIASLSPGDLQRSWPVSGGSEANETALKIAKSYHKRLGDNGRYKIISRRGSYHGATGGVMWLGGGGSSRSDYEPAVPGMIYAPQPNQYRCEFNGRTDEECAIRCAEAVENLILFHGPATVAAFIAEPVSASSLAAVPGDPYWPMVRDICDKYGILLIADEVITGFGRTGKMFALEHWEIVPDIMTVAKGITSSYLPLAATVSTSRISDVFAGEQNLFRQALTFGGHPVCAASALANIEIIESENLVNNSARTGLYLLNKLKELQENHPIVGDVRGLGLLLGLELVKNRDTKESFTPKSGMSKILNKEFRANGLILFATDKGVSLSPPLCIKRSEVDFIIDGIHKSLSTVEKELSIL
;
A
#
# COMPACT_ATOMS: atom_id res chain seq x y z
N MET A 1 -1.16 35.29 -5.36
CA MET A 1 -0.88 34.35 -4.25
C MET A 1 -1.94 34.62 -3.20
N VAL A 2 -2.82 33.67 -2.95
CA VAL A 2 -3.69 33.76 -1.78
C VAL A 2 -2.75 33.53 -0.60
N GLU A 3 -2.61 34.56 0.27
CA GLU A 3 -1.90 34.36 1.54
C GLU A 3 -2.59 33.20 2.26
N VAL A 4 -1.88 32.07 2.41
CA VAL A 4 -2.27 31.06 3.37
C VAL A 4 -2.37 31.82 4.70
N PRO A 5 -3.53 31.79 5.38
CA PRO A 5 -3.65 32.46 6.68
C PRO A 5 -2.44 32.06 7.50
N LYS A 6 -1.76 33.02 8.16
CA LYS A 6 -0.68 32.73 9.11
C LYS A 6 -1.27 31.78 10.15
N LEU A 7 -1.11 30.47 9.88
CA LEU A 7 -1.54 29.39 10.73
C LEU A 7 -0.75 29.50 12.03
N ALA A 8 -1.41 30.03 13.05
CA ALA A 8 -1.04 30.15 14.43
C ALA A 8 0.21 30.99 14.76
N LYS A 9 0.01 31.95 15.59
CA LYS A 9 1.09 32.71 16.23
C LYS A 9 1.80 31.93 17.34
N ASP A 10 1.27 30.79 17.75
CA ASP A 10 1.79 29.99 18.86
C ASP A 10 1.71 28.50 18.58
N ILE A 11 2.89 27.85 18.51
CA ILE A 11 3.02 26.39 18.32
C ILE A 11 2.35 25.64 19.47
N SER A 12 2.44 26.18 20.68
CA SER A 12 1.85 25.61 21.89
C SER A 12 0.32 25.53 21.77
N GLU A 13 -0.31 26.55 21.19
CA GLU A 13 -1.76 26.57 20.94
C GLU A 13 -2.19 25.50 19.93
N LEU A 14 -1.41 25.31 18.84
CA LEU A 14 -1.67 24.25 17.88
C LEU A 14 -1.54 22.86 18.49
N ARG A 15 -0.48 22.63 19.28
CA ARG A 15 -0.29 21.35 19.99
C ARG A 15 -1.41 21.11 21.00
N TYR A 16 -1.81 22.13 21.75
CA TYR A 16 -2.97 22.04 22.65
C TYR A 16 -4.25 21.68 21.90
N SER A 17 -4.53 22.36 20.79
CA SER A 17 -5.73 22.09 19.98
C SER A 17 -5.71 20.70 19.38
N ALA A 18 -4.55 20.22 18.91
CA ALA A 18 -4.40 18.85 18.39
C ALA A 18 -4.70 17.80 19.46
N LEU A 19 -4.19 17.96 20.68
CA LEU A 19 -4.42 17.02 21.77
C LEU A 19 -5.87 16.98 22.26
N ASN A 20 -6.59 18.10 22.15
CA ASN A 20 -7.97 18.20 22.67
C ASN A 20 -9.05 17.95 21.62
N HIS A 21 -8.78 18.15 20.33
CA HIS A 21 -9.80 18.13 19.28
C HIS A 21 -9.53 17.15 18.14
N LEU A 22 -8.28 16.67 17.99
CA LEU A 22 -7.93 15.73 16.91
C LEU A 22 -7.77 14.32 17.47
N TRP A 23 -8.60 13.39 17.00
CA TRP A 23 -8.38 11.97 17.25
C TRP A 23 -7.31 11.45 16.30
N MET A 24 -6.07 11.47 16.76
CA MET A 24 -4.91 11.06 15.95
C MET A 24 -4.92 9.57 15.67
N HIS A 25 -4.74 9.20 14.40
CA HIS A 25 -4.75 7.81 13.98
C HIS A 25 -3.61 7.01 14.62
N ASN A 26 -3.96 5.88 15.27
CA ASN A 26 -3.02 4.96 15.92
C ASN A 26 -2.01 5.64 16.88
N ARG A 27 -2.44 6.71 17.54
CA ARG A 27 -1.62 7.44 18.52
C ARG A 27 -2.30 7.49 19.88
N ASP A 28 -1.50 7.27 20.91
CA ASP A 28 -1.88 7.57 22.28
C ASP A 28 -1.68 9.09 22.51
N TRP A 29 -2.79 9.84 22.61
CA TRP A 29 -2.74 11.30 22.77
C TRP A 29 -2.25 11.73 24.14
N VAL A 30 -2.43 10.90 25.20
CA VAL A 30 -1.91 11.18 26.55
C VAL A 30 -0.38 11.17 26.49
N LYS A 31 0.19 10.07 26.00
CA LYS A 31 1.63 9.95 25.83
C LYS A 31 2.20 10.98 24.86
N THR A 32 1.50 11.27 23.76
CA THR A 32 1.91 12.31 22.82
C THR A 32 1.98 13.67 23.50
N GLY A 33 1.06 13.95 24.45
CA GLY A 33 1.09 15.15 25.27
C GLY A 33 2.28 15.20 26.23
N GLU A 34 2.58 14.10 26.92
CA GLU A 34 3.74 13.95 27.78
C GLU A 34 5.08 14.14 27.03
N ASP A 35 5.14 13.68 25.77
CA ASP A 35 6.30 13.81 24.88
C ASP A 35 6.40 15.22 24.23
N GLY A 36 5.57 16.21 24.62
CA GLY A 36 5.60 17.61 24.15
C GLY A 36 4.64 17.96 23.00
N GLY A 37 3.74 17.06 22.65
CA GLY A 37 2.74 17.23 21.58
C GLY A 37 3.15 16.60 20.25
N PRO A 38 2.24 16.59 19.23
CA PRO A 38 2.55 15.99 17.94
C PRO A 38 3.55 16.83 17.12
N ASP A 39 4.30 16.15 16.24
CA ASP A 39 5.04 16.83 15.18
C ASP A 39 4.04 17.50 14.22
N ILE A 40 4.26 18.77 13.88
CA ILE A 40 3.41 19.54 12.98
C ILE A 40 4.19 19.82 11.71
N VAL A 41 3.95 19.03 10.66
CA VAL A 41 4.59 19.21 9.34
C VAL A 41 3.90 20.33 8.59
N VAL A 42 4.66 21.24 8.01
CA VAL A 42 4.16 22.44 7.33
C VAL A 42 4.62 22.59 5.89
N ASP A 43 5.68 21.87 5.48
CA ASP A 43 6.22 21.96 4.13
C ASP A 43 6.80 20.63 3.68
N GLY A 44 6.92 20.44 2.36
CA GLY A 44 7.53 19.27 1.76
C GLY A 44 8.05 19.52 0.36
N ASN A 45 9.23 18.97 0.05
CA ASN A 45 9.85 19.08 -1.26
C ASN A 45 10.65 17.81 -1.59
N GLY A 46 10.40 17.23 -2.75
CA GLY A 46 11.03 15.97 -3.17
C GLY A 46 10.75 14.84 -2.19
N ILE A 47 11.76 14.40 -1.43
CA ILE A 47 11.61 13.36 -0.41
C ILE A 47 11.65 13.93 1.02
N GLU A 48 11.77 15.24 1.18
CA GLU A 48 11.92 15.90 2.47
C GLU A 48 10.62 16.53 2.93
N VAL A 49 10.43 16.57 4.25
CA VAL A 49 9.36 17.30 4.91
C VAL A 49 9.93 18.13 6.05
N THR A 50 9.35 19.32 6.27
CA THR A 50 9.79 20.27 7.29
C THR A 50 8.66 20.54 8.27
N ASP A 51 8.98 20.55 9.56
CA ASP A 51 8.02 20.89 10.61
C ASP A 51 7.93 22.39 10.87
N ILE A 52 7.00 22.75 11.73
CA ILE A 52 6.73 24.14 12.12
C ILE A 52 7.90 24.79 12.89
N GLU A 53 8.83 24.01 13.42
CA GLU A 53 10.05 24.46 14.12
C GLU A 53 11.22 24.62 13.14
N GLY A 54 11.01 24.30 11.85
CA GLY A 54 12.02 24.42 10.80
C GLY A 54 12.96 23.22 10.70
N LYS A 55 12.68 22.13 11.41
CA LYS A 55 13.45 20.90 11.30
C LYS A 55 13.00 20.08 10.09
N THR A 56 13.97 19.63 9.30
CA THR A 56 13.74 18.85 8.09
C THR A 56 14.12 17.39 8.29
N TRP A 57 13.33 16.49 7.74
CA TRP A 57 13.57 15.04 7.69
C TRP A 57 13.38 14.48 6.30
N VAL A 58 14.11 13.41 5.99
CA VAL A 58 13.86 12.56 4.83
C VAL A 58 12.73 11.60 5.15
N ASP A 59 11.65 11.63 4.35
CA ASP A 59 10.52 10.70 4.47
C ASP A 59 10.80 9.39 3.74
N VAL A 60 11.36 8.43 4.46
CA VAL A 60 11.66 7.09 3.96
C VAL A 60 10.40 6.22 3.84
N ASN A 61 9.31 6.62 4.49
CA ASN A 61 8.03 5.92 4.47
C ASN A 61 7.09 6.41 3.36
N GLY A 62 7.43 7.52 2.70
CA GLY A 62 6.67 8.10 1.59
C GLY A 62 5.19 8.33 1.90
N GLY A 63 4.86 8.94 3.06
CA GLY A 63 3.48 9.20 3.47
C GLY A 63 2.62 7.92 3.51
N TYR A 64 3.07 6.85 4.17
CA TYR A 64 2.46 5.52 4.13
C TYR A 64 2.43 4.89 2.72
N SER A 65 3.56 4.95 2.01
CA SER A 65 3.75 4.39 0.66
C SER A 65 2.83 5.03 -0.40
N SER A 66 2.52 6.30 -0.25
CA SER A 66 1.53 6.97 -1.10
C SER A 66 2.10 8.12 -1.93
N VAL A 67 3.18 8.75 -1.49
CA VAL A 67 3.80 9.90 -2.16
C VAL A 67 4.82 9.39 -3.19
N ASN A 68 4.33 8.99 -4.38
CA ASN A 68 5.19 8.40 -5.41
C ASN A 68 6.03 9.45 -6.14
N SER A 69 5.45 10.55 -6.62
CA SER A 69 6.16 11.59 -7.38
C SER A 69 6.96 12.57 -6.51
N GLY A 70 6.83 12.48 -5.18
CA GLY A 70 7.46 13.40 -4.23
C GLY A 70 6.57 14.56 -3.82
N TYR A 71 7.03 15.30 -2.82
CA TYR A 71 6.38 16.49 -2.28
C TYR A 71 6.63 17.72 -3.17
N GLY A 72 5.79 18.77 -3.01
CA GLY A 72 6.03 20.09 -3.60
C GLY A 72 5.82 20.19 -5.12
N ARG A 73 5.11 19.25 -5.76
CA ARG A 73 4.85 19.26 -7.21
C ARG A 73 3.81 20.31 -7.58
N THR A 74 4.29 21.44 -8.07
CA THR A 74 3.46 22.57 -8.48
C THR A 74 2.56 22.24 -9.67
N GLU A 75 2.96 21.34 -10.55
CA GLU A 75 2.20 20.89 -11.72
C GLU A 75 0.88 20.25 -11.29
N ILE A 76 0.90 19.41 -10.24
CA ILE A 76 -0.31 18.79 -9.70
C ILE A 76 -1.21 19.83 -9.02
N ALA A 77 -0.61 20.74 -8.23
CA ALA A 77 -1.34 21.83 -7.58
C ALA A 77 -2.01 22.76 -8.60
N ASN A 78 -1.31 23.09 -9.70
CA ASN A 78 -1.84 23.92 -10.76
C ASN A 78 -2.97 23.22 -11.53
N ALA A 79 -2.87 21.92 -11.81
CA ALA A 79 -3.93 21.14 -12.44
C ALA A 79 -5.20 21.11 -11.57
N ALA A 80 -5.03 20.90 -10.25
CA ALA A 80 -6.12 20.96 -9.28
C ALA A 80 -6.79 22.34 -9.28
N ARG A 81 -5.99 23.41 -9.19
CA ARG A 81 -6.48 24.78 -9.20
C ARG A 81 -7.25 25.11 -10.47
N ALA A 82 -6.71 24.82 -11.65
CA ALA A 82 -7.35 25.08 -12.93
C ALA A 82 -8.72 24.37 -13.04
N GLN A 83 -8.79 23.11 -12.56
CA GLN A 83 -10.04 22.37 -12.56
C GLN A 83 -11.05 22.94 -11.54
N MET A 84 -10.60 23.40 -10.37
CA MET A 84 -11.47 24.05 -9.38
C MET A 84 -12.06 25.37 -9.93
N GLU A 85 -11.26 26.17 -10.64
CA GLU A 85 -11.69 27.43 -11.26
C GLU A 85 -12.72 27.19 -12.37
N GLN A 86 -12.63 26.07 -13.08
CA GLN A 86 -13.58 25.69 -14.14
C GLN A 86 -14.85 25.05 -13.56
N MET A 87 -14.71 24.00 -12.76
CA MET A 87 -15.79 23.25 -12.09
C MET A 87 -15.19 22.35 -11.00
N GLN A 88 -15.59 22.57 -9.77
CA GLN A 88 -15.05 21.84 -8.61
C GLN A 88 -15.65 20.44 -8.47
N TYR A 89 -16.95 20.26 -8.76
CA TYR A 89 -17.63 18.97 -8.54
C TYR A 89 -18.88 18.83 -9.40
N PHE A 90 -19.10 17.62 -9.89
CA PHE A 90 -20.39 17.15 -10.40
C PHE A 90 -20.54 15.64 -10.12
N PRO A 91 -21.74 15.16 -9.71
CA PRO A 91 -21.92 13.77 -9.29
C PRO A 91 -21.81 12.78 -10.45
N GLN A 92 -21.40 11.54 -10.11
CA GLN A 92 -21.43 10.41 -11.05
C GLN A 92 -22.86 10.14 -11.52
N GLY A 93 -23.00 9.66 -12.72
CA GLY A 93 -24.28 9.51 -13.43
C GLY A 93 -24.36 10.46 -14.61
N THR A 94 -23.83 11.66 -14.46
CA THR A 94 -23.21 12.50 -15.50
C THR A 94 -21.71 12.46 -15.27
N THR A 95 -20.87 12.59 -16.26
CA THR A 95 -19.42 12.53 -16.10
C THR A 95 -18.73 13.85 -16.44
N THR A 96 -17.43 13.96 -16.20
CA THR A 96 -16.60 15.13 -16.48
C THR A 96 -15.42 14.76 -17.38
N ALA A 97 -14.93 15.71 -18.16
CA ALA A 97 -13.82 15.46 -19.09
C ALA A 97 -12.53 14.92 -18.39
N PRO A 98 -12.09 15.45 -17.24
CA PRO A 98 -10.94 14.88 -16.54
C PRO A 98 -11.13 13.42 -16.13
N LEU A 99 -12.33 13.06 -15.69
CA LEU A 99 -12.61 11.68 -15.27
C LEU A 99 -12.60 10.70 -16.47
N ILE A 100 -13.15 11.11 -17.61
CA ILE A 100 -13.11 10.30 -18.85
C ILE A 100 -11.66 10.08 -19.27
N LYS A 101 -10.85 11.14 -19.32
CA LYS A 101 -9.43 11.07 -19.70
C LYS A 101 -8.63 10.21 -18.71
N LEU A 102 -8.92 10.30 -17.41
CA LEU A 102 -8.26 9.47 -16.41
C LEU A 102 -8.61 7.98 -16.58
N ALA A 103 -9.89 7.66 -16.84
CA ALA A 103 -10.29 6.28 -17.08
C ALA A 103 -9.62 5.69 -18.34
N GLU A 104 -9.54 6.47 -19.42
CA GLU A 104 -8.79 6.11 -20.63
C GLU A 104 -7.29 5.92 -20.33
N LYS A 105 -6.69 6.83 -19.56
CA LYS A 105 -5.28 6.73 -19.17
C LYS A 105 -5.00 5.50 -18.32
N ILE A 106 -5.82 5.20 -17.32
CA ILE A 106 -5.69 3.99 -16.50
C ILE A 106 -5.79 2.75 -17.39
N ALA A 107 -6.78 2.67 -18.30
CA ALA A 107 -6.93 1.56 -19.21
C ALA A 107 -5.68 1.37 -20.11
N SER A 108 -5.11 2.47 -20.62
CA SER A 108 -3.91 2.42 -21.47
C SER A 108 -2.65 1.96 -20.74
N LEU A 109 -2.58 2.13 -19.42
CA LEU A 109 -1.45 1.71 -18.58
C LEU A 109 -1.63 0.30 -18.00
N SER A 110 -2.88 -0.17 -17.92
CA SER A 110 -3.21 -1.45 -17.27
C SER A 110 -2.84 -2.65 -18.14
N PRO A 111 -2.41 -3.77 -17.55
CA PRO A 111 -2.10 -4.98 -18.30
C PRO A 111 -3.36 -5.63 -18.88
N GLY A 112 -3.22 -6.23 -20.05
CA GLY A 112 -4.28 -7.02 -20.72
C GLY A 112 -5.54 -6.22 -21.03
N ASP A 113 -6.71 -6.76 -20.64
CA ASP A 113 -8.04 -6.19 -20.93
C ASP A 113 -8.69 -5.51 -19.70
N LEU A 114 -7.91 -4.86 -18.85
CA LEU A 114 -8.42 -4.06 -17.75
C LEU A 114 -8.89 -2.68 -18.25
N GLN A 115 -10.15 -2.59 -18.69
CA GLN A 115 -10.68 -1.46 -19.47
C GLN A 115 -11.66 -0.55 -18.72
N ARG A 116 -12.34 -1.07 -17.69
CA ARG A 116 -13.41 -0.34 -17.01
C ARG A 116 -13.04 0.05 -15.60
N SER A 117 -12.94 1.34 -15.35
CA SER A 117 -12.63 1.92 -14.04
C SER A 117 -13.89 2.34 -13.29
N TRP A 118 -14.06 1.87 -12.06
CA TRP A 118 -15.02 2.38 -11.09
C TRP A 118 -14.28 3.28 -10.10
N PRO A 119 -14.40 4.61 -10.23
CA PRO A 119 -13.65 5.54 -9.38
C PRO A 119 -14.28 5.68 -8.00
N VAL A 120 -13.43 5.79 -6.98
CA VAL A 120 -13.76 5.94 -5.56
C VAL A 120 -12.75 6.88 -4.90
N SER A 121 -12.84 7.12 -3.57
CA SER A 121 -11.99 8.11 -2.91
C SER A 121 -10.75 7.51 -2.22
N GLY A 122 -10.71 6.21 -1.97
CA GLY A 122 -9.60 5.58 -1.26
C GLY A 122 -9.49 4.08 -1.47
N GLY A 123 -8.34 3.50 -1.09
CA GLY A 123 -8.05 2.08 -1.30
C GLY A 123 -9.03 1.13 -0.62
N SER A 124 -9.50 1.47 0.58
CA SER A 124 -10.53 0.68 1.27
C SER A 124 -11.81 0.59 0.45
N GLU A 125 -12.28 1.73 -0.11
CA GLU A 125 -13.47 1.78 -0.95
C GLU A 125 -13.25 1.03 -2.29
N ALA A 126 -12.03 1.09 -2.84
CA ALA A 126 -11.70 0.34 -4.05
C ALA A 126 -11.80 -1.18 -3.81
N ASN A 127 -11.27 -1.67 -2.71
CA ASN A 127 -11.36 -3.07 -2.34
C ASN A 127 -12.78 -3.50 -1.98
N GLU A 128 -13.56 -2.68 -1.24
CA GLU A 128 -15.00 -2.93 -1.02
C GLU A 128 -15.76 -3.04 -2.33
N THR A 129 -15.44 -2.18 -3.30
CA THR A 129 -16.04 -2.19 -4.63
C THR A 129 -15.68 -3.47 -5.39
N ALA A 130 -14.40 -3.89 -5.34
CA ALA A 130 -13.94 -5.13 -5.97
C ALA A 130 -14.68 -6.37 -5.43
N LEU A 131 -14.85 -6.46 -4.10
CA LEU A 131 -15.62 -7.55 -3.48
C LEU A 131 -17.08 -7.56 -3.90
N LYS A 132 -17.70 -6.38 -3.98
CA LYS A 132 -19.09 -6.27 -4.43
C LYS A 132 -19.23 -6.65 -5.90
N ILE A 133 -18.31 -6.21 -6.77
CA ILE A 133 -18.28 -6.60 -8.18
C ILE A 133 -18.16 -8.12 -8.29
N ALA A 134 -17.19 -8.73 -7.58
CA ALA A 134 -16.98 -10.17 -7.63
C ALA A 134 -18.23 -10.97 -7.24
N LYS A 135 -18.83 -10.65 -6.09
CA LYS A 135 -20.06 -11.33 -5.62
C LYS A 135 -21.24 -11.09 -6.56
N SER A 136 -21.39 -9.87 -7.07
CA SER A 136 -22.50 -9.51 -7.96
C SER A 136 -22.33 -10.15 -9.35
N TYR A 137 -21.10 -10.22 -9.86
CA TYR A 137 -20.76 -10.91 -11.10
C TYR A 137 -21.25 -12.35 -11.10
N HIS A 138 -20.88 -13.13 -10.10
CA HIS A 138 -21.29 -14.52 -9.98
C HIS A 138 -22.81 -14.68 -9.86
N LYS A 139 -23.47 -13.83 -9.08
CA LYS A 139 -24.93 -13.85 -8.96
C LYS A 139 -25.64 -13.60 -10.29
N ARG A 140 -25.11 -12.69 -11.12
CA ARG A 140 -25.70 -12.42 -12.44
C ARG A 140 -25.51 -13.56 -13.43
N LEU A 141 -24.47 -14.38 -13.23
CA LEU A 141 -24.26 -15.60 -14.01
C LEU A 141 -25.06 -16.79 -13.49
N GLY A 142 -25.84 -16.63 -12.42
CA GLY A 142 -26.61 -17.70 -11.80
C GLY A 142 -25.90 -18.46 -10.68
N ASP A 143 -24.64 -18.14 -10.39
CA ASP A 143 -23.81 -18.78 -9.35
C ASP A 143 -24.07 -18.17 -7.98
N ASN A 144 -25.29 -18.29 -7.48
CA ASN A 144 -25.74 -17.62 -6.24
C ASN A 144 -25.01 -18.07 -4.98
N GLY A 145 -24.33 -19.21 -5.00
CA GLY A 145 -23.56 -19.76 -3.89
C GLY A 145 -22.19 -19.11 -3.68
N ARG A 146 -21.65 -18.37 -4.67
CA ARG A 146 -20.32 -17.79 -4.63
C ARG A 146 -20.30 -16.46 -3.85
N TYR A 147 -19.83 -16.48 -2.61
CA TYR A 147 -19.74 -15.30 -1.76
C TYR A 147 -18.47 -15.24 -0.92
N LYS A 148 -17.74 -16.36 -0.78
CA LYS A 148 -16.52 -16.44 0.00
C LYS A 148 -15.37 -15.76 -0.74
N ILE A 149 -14.52 -15.09 0.04
CA ILE A 149 -13.31 -14.42 -0.46
C ILE A 149 -12.10 -15.03 0.23
N ILE A 150 -11.12 -15.43 -0.54
CA ILE A 150 -9.83 -15.89 -0.02
C ILE A 150 -8.87 -14.71 -0.08
N SER A 151 -8.16 -14.45 1.02
CA SER A 151 -7.05 -13.51 1.12
C SER A 151 -5.87 -14.17 1.83
N ARG A 152 -4.78 -13.44 2.07
CA ARG A 152 -3.60 -13.98 2.74
C ARG A 152 -3.50 -13.53 4.20
N ARG A 153 -2.96 -14.38 5.06
CA ARG A 153 -2.65 -14.01 6.45
C ARG A 153 -1.64 -12.88 6.48
N GLY A 154 -1.87 -11.89 7.34
CA GLY A 154 -0.97 -10.74 7.46
C GLY A 154 -1.05 -9.72 6.33
N SER A 155 -1.98 -9.87 5.37
CA SER A 155 -2.26 -8.85 4.35
C SER A 155 -3.01 -7.65 4.93
N TYR A 156 -3.06 -6.56 4.15
CA TYR A 156 -3.83 -5.37 4.48
C TYR A 156 -4.56 -4.86 3.24
N HIS A 157 -5.89 -4.80 3.31
CA HIS A 157 -6.75 -4.38 2.20
C HIS A 157 -7.63 -3.17 2.51
N GLY A 158 -7.50 -2.59 3.70
CA GLY A 158 -8.26 -1.41 4.12
C GLY A 158 -8.76 -1.48 5.54
N ALA A 159 -9.41 -0.39 5.99
CA ALA A 159 -9.87 -0.18 7.35
C ALA A 159 -11.41 -0.07 7.46
N THR A 160 -12.16 -0.19 6.35
CA THR A 160 -13.63 -0.21 6.39
C THR A 160 -14.16 -1.58 6.82
N GLY A 161 -15.40 -1.61 7.30
CA GLY A 161 -16.01 -2.77 7.98
C GLY A 161 -16.04 -4.08 7.19
N GLY A 162 -15.95 -4.07 5.87
CA GLY A 162 -15.89 -5.28 5.05
C GLY A 162 -14.43 -5.74 4.82
N VAL A 163 -13.60 -4.87 4.29
CA VAL A 163 -12.23 -5.25 3.86
C VAL A 163 -11.22 -5.40 4.99
N MET A 164 -11.47 -4.86 6.19
CA MET A 164 -10.63 -5.10 7.35
C MET A 164 -10.52 -6.58 7.72
N TRP A 165 -11.52 -7.38 7.34
CA TRP A 165 -11.55 -8.82 7.57
C TRP A 165 -10.79 -9.64 6.53
N LEU A 166 -10.23 -9.00 5.50
CA LEU A 166 -9.44 -9.67 4.47
C LEU A 166 -7.97 -9.89 4.85
N GLY A 167 -7.54 -9.46 6.02
CA GLY A 167 -6.14 -9.59 6.40
C GLY A 167 -5.92 -9.38 7.89
N GLY A 168 -4.71 -8.97 8.19
CA GLY A 168 -4.32 -8.58 9.52
C GLY A 168 -4.17 -9.73 10.52
N GLY A 169 -3.72 -9.36 11.70
CA GLY A 169 -3.66 -10.23 12.85
C GLY A 169 -4.79 -9.94 13.84
N GLY A 170 -4.98 -10.81 14.84
CA GLY A 170 -6.04 -10.68 15.83
C GLY A 170 -6.06 -9.32 16.55
N SER A 171 -4.89 -8.75 16.86
CA SER A 171 -4.79 -7.48 17.60
C SER A 171 -5.35 -6.26 16.86
N SER A 172 -5.39 -6.27 15.51
CA SER A 172 -5.89 -5.12 14.73
C SER A 172 -7.41 -5.13 14.55
N ARG A 173 -8.11 -6.19 14.93
CA ARG A 173 -9.53 -6.35 14.70
C ARG A 173 -10.32 -6.93 15.87
N SER A 174 -9.65 -7.29 16.97
CA SER A 174 -10.30 -7.87 18.16
C SER A 174 -11.45 -7.03 18.71
N ASP A 175 -11.33 -5.71 18.63
CA ASP A 175 -12.33 -4.78 19.13
C ASP A 175 -13.57 -4.65 18.22
N TYR A 176 -13.53 -5.26 17.02
CA TYR A 176 -14.58 -5.13 15.99
C TYR A 176 -15.29 -6.46 15.69
N GLU A 177 -14.97 -7.53 16.43
CA GLU A 177 -15.65 -8.84 16.29
C GLU A 177 -17.18 -8.71 16.56
N PRO A 178 -18.06 -9.52 15.91
CA PRO A 178 -17.70 -10.67 15.08
C PRO A 178 -17.34 -10.31 13.65
N ALA A 179 -16.52 -11.16 13.01
CA ALA A 179 -16.08 -11.01 11.62
C ALA A 179 -17.24 -11.13 10.62
N VAL A 180 -17.10 -10.45 9.48
CA VAL A 180 -17.99 -10.64 8.33
C VAL A 180 -17.84 -12.07 7.81
N PRO A 181 -18.96 -12.82 7.60
CA PRO A 181 -18.90 -14.20 7.12
C PRO A 181 -18.27 -14.34 5.74
N GLY A 182 -17.57 -15.47 5.53
CA GLY A 182 -17.06 -15.87 4.22
C GLY A 182 -15.64 -15.41 3.91
N MET A 183 -14.89 -14.88 4.88
CA MET A 183 -13.47 -14.55 4.73
C MET A 183 -12.61 -15.78 5.07
N ILE A 184 -11.69 -16.13 4.18
CA ILE A 184 -10.81 -17.31 4.25
C ILE A 184 -9.38 -16.83 4.12
N TYR A 185 -8.44 -17.44 4.87
CA TYR A 185 -7.06 -16.96 4.92
C TYR A 185 -6.08 -18.03 4.46
N ALA A 186 -5.46 -17.79 3.31
CA ALA A 186 -4.36 -18.58 2.78
C ALA A 186 -3.03 -18.20 3.45
N PRO A 187 -2.03 -19.06 3.41
CA PRO A 187 -0.66 -18.74 3.82
C PRO A 187 -0.07 -17.59 3.02
N GLN A 188 0.84 -16.83 3.65
CA GLN A 188 1.62 -15.79 3.01
C GLN A 188 2.86 -16.41 2.35
N PRO A 189 3.10 -16.19 1.03
CA PRO A 189 4.33 -16.65 0.38
C PRO A 189 5.52 -15.75 0.79
N ASN A 190 6.08 -16.05 1.92
CA ASN A 190 7.25 -15.39 2.50
C ASN A 190 8.26 -16.46 2.87
N GLN A 191 9.31 -16.63 2.09
CA GLN A 191 10.31 -17.69 2.27
C GLN A 191 10.97 -17.63 3.66
N TYR A 192 11.33 -16.43 4.12
CA TYR A 192 11.96 -16.27 5.43
C TYR A 192 11.07 -16.77 6.59
N ARG A 193 9.74 -16.64 6.47
CA ARG A 193 8.72 -17.11 7.43
C ARG A 193 7.78 -18.16 6.84
N CYS A 194 8.28 -19.00 5.93
CA CYS A 194 7.46 -19.99 5.24
C CYS A 194 6.78 -20.97 6.22
N GLU A 195 5.44 -21.00 6.20
CA GLU A 195 4.64 -21.88 7.09
C GLU A 195 4.87 -23.37 6.77
N PHE A 196 5.40 -23.68 5.58
CA PHE A 196 5.68 -25.04 5.12
C PHE A 196 7.16 -25.42 5.23
N ASN A 197 7.99 -24.57 5.86
CA ASN A 197 9.44 -24.74 5.95
C ASN A 197 10.12 -24.92 4.58
N GLY A 198 9.60 -24.23 3.54
CA GLY A 198 10.22 -24.21 2.20
C GLY A 198 11.67 -23.72 2.28
N ARG A 199 12.57 -24.46 1.64
CA ARG A 199 14.01 -24.17 1.69
C ARG A 199 14.43 -23.08 0.70
N THR A 200 13.62 -22.90 -0.36
CA THR A 200 13.83 -21.91 -1.41
C THR A 200 12.58 -21.05 -1.59
N ASP A 201 12.72 -19.89 -2.25
CA ASP A 201 11.60 -19.06 -2.64
C ASP A 201 10.61 -19.83 -3.53
N GLU A 202 11.13 -20.64 -4.46
CA GLU A 202 10.34 -21.47 -5.35
C GLU A 202 9.52 -22.51 -4.59
N GLU A 203 10.14 -23.26 -3.67
CA GLU A 203 9.43 -24.28 -2.86
C GLU A 203 8.35 -23.63 -1.99
N CYS A 204 8.64 -22.50 -1.35
CA CYS A 204 7.67 -21.74 -0.59
C CYS A 204 6.49 -21.26 -1.45
N ALA A 205 6.78 -20.73 -2.63
CA ALA A 205 5.80 -20.26 -3.59
C ALA A 205 4.83 -21.36 -4.04
N ILE A 206 5.36 -22.52 -4.44
CA ILE A 206 4.58 -23.69 -4.88
C ILE A 206 3.66 -24.15 -3.74
N ARG A 207 4.20 -24.38 -2.53
CA ARG A 207 3.41 -24.87 -1.40
C ARG A 207 2.32 -23.87 -0.96
N CYS A 208 2.59 -22.58 -1.04
CA CYS A 208 1.59 -21.55 -0.72
C CYS A 208 0.50 -21.48 -1.79
N ALA A 209 0.81 -21.69 -3.07
CA ALA A 209 -0.19 -21.75 -4.14
C ALA A 209 -1.05 -23.03 -4.03
N GLU A 210 -0.44 -24.19 -3.77
CA GLU A 210 -1.16 -25.44 -3.49
C GLU A 210 -2.11 -25.31 -2.29
N ALA A 211 -1.69 -24.57 -1.26
CA ALA A 211 -2.56 -24.31 -0.12
C ALA A 211 -3.78 -23.44 -0.48
N VAL A 212 -3.68 -22.53 -1.45
CA VAL A 212 -4.84 -21.81 -1.98
C VAL A 212 -5.81 -22.78 -2.63
N GLU A 213 -5.32 -23.71 -3.47
CA GLU A 213 -6.15 -24.73 -4.11
C GLU A 213 -6.84 -25.65 -3.08
N ASN A 214 -6.09 -26.10 -2.08
CA ASN A 214 -6.62 -26.94 -1.00
C ASN A 214 -7.74 -26.23 -0.21
N LEU A 215 -7.61 -24.93 0.05
CA LEU A 215 -8.68 -24.14 0.68
C LEU A 215 -9.92 -24.04 -0.21
N ILE A 216 -9.76 -23.84 -1.52
CA ILE A 216 -10.86 -23.82 -2.48
C ILE A 216 -11.62 -25.14 -2.46
N LEU A 217 -10.89 -26.26 -2.52
CA LEU A 217 -11.47 -27.60 -2.49
C LEU A 217 -12.20 -27.89 -1.18
N PHE A 218 -11.58 -27.54 -0.04
CA PHE A 218 -12.16 -27.74 1.29
C PHE A 218 -13.46 -26.95 1.49
N HIS A 219 -13.48 -25.68 1.05
CA HIS A 219 -14.65 -24.80 1.20
C HIS A 219 -15.73 -25.03 0.13
N GLY A 220 -15.44 -25.81 -0.91
CA GLY A 220 -16.30 -26.06 -2.06
C GLY A 220 -16.13 -24.97 -3.12
N PRO A 221 -15.57 -25.30 -4.31
CA PRO A 221 -15.27 -24.33 -5.37
C PRO A 221 -16.46 -23.44 -5.77
N ALA A 222 -17.67 -24.00 -5.80
CA ALA A 222 -18.91 -23.29 -6.12
C ALA A 222 -19.34 -22.25 -5.05
N THR A 223 -18.61 -22.12 -3.95
CA THR A 223 -18.90 -21.13 -2.90
C THR A 223 -17.89 -19.97 -2.84
N VAL A 224 -16.76 -20.09 -3.55
CA VAL A 224 -15.69 -19.09 -3.57
C VAL A 224 -15.91 -18.14 -4.74
N ALA A 225 -15.98 -16.85 -4.46
CA ALA A 225 -16.18 -15.80 -5.45
C ALA A 225 -14.85 -15.25 -5.98
N ALA A 226 -13.88 -15.00 -5.11
CA ALA A 226 -12.62 -14.39 -5.51
C ALA A 226 -11.46 -14.75 -4.57
N PHE A 227 -10.25 -14.66 -5.11
CA PHE A 227 -9.01 -14.55 -4.37
C PHE A 227 -8.49 -13.11 -4.50
N ILE A 228 -8.15 -12.46 -3.38
CA ILE A 228 -7.58 -11.10 -3.36
C ILE A 228 -6.23 -11.12 -2.67
N ALA A 229 -5.23 -10.47 -3.29
CA ALA A 229 -3.93 -10.28 -2.67
C ALA A 229 -3.15 -9.11 -3.25
N GLU A 230 -2.24 -8.54 -2.43
CA GLU A 230 -1.23 -7.61 -2.90
C GLU A 230 -0.16 -8.38 -3.71
N PRO A 231 0.29 -7.90 -4.89
CA PRO A 231 1.38 -8.56 -5.63
C PRO A 231 2.66 -8.75 -4.80
N VAL A 232 3.04 -7.70 -4.06
CA VAL A 232 4.06 -7.70 -3.02
C VAL A 232 3.41 -7.20 -1.73
N SER A 233 3.49 -7.98 -0.66
CA SER A 233 2.80 -7.65 0.59
C SER A 233 3.58 -6.65 1.44
N ALA A 234 3.19 -5.37 1.37
CA ALA A 234 3.80 -4.31 2.17
C ALA A 234 3.62 -4.54 3.68
N SER A 235 2.46 -5.03 4.11
CA SER A 235 2.14 -5.34 5.51
C SER A 235 2.94 -6.50 6.09
N SER A 236 3.53 -7.34 5.22
CA SER A 236 4.44 -8.43 5.56
C SER A 236 5.91 -8.07 5.29
N LEU A 237 6.29 -6.80 5.51
CA LEU A 237 7.65 -6.28 5.28
C LEU A 237 8.11 -6.55 3.85
N ALA A 238 7.32 -6.09 2.87
CA ALA A 238 7.56 -6.23 1.44
C ALA A 238 7.83 -7.69 1.00
N ALA A 239 7.06 -8.65 1.53
CA ALA A 239 7.18 -10.05 1.12
C ALA A 239 6.89 -10.20 -0.37
N VAL A 240 7.89 -10.71 -1.09
CA VAL A 240 7.84 -10.99 -2.54
C VAL A 240 7.63 -12.47 -2.72
N PRO A 241 6.58 -12.92 -3.41
CA PRO A 241 6.40 -14.33 -3.75
C PRO A 241 7.49 -14.81 -4.72
N GLY A 242 7.95 -16.04 -4.58
CA GLY A 242 8.77 -16.68 -5.61
C GLY A 242 8.03 -16.81 -6.93
N ASP A 243 8.78 -16.89 -8.03
CA ASP A 243 8.26 -16.81 -9.41
C ASP A 243 7.07 -17.73 -9.73
N PRO A 244 6.96 -18.99 -9.25
CA PRO A 244 5.84 -19.85 -9.57
C PRO A 244 4.50 -19.44 -8.94
N TYR A 245 4.50 -18.60 -7.90
CA TYR A 245 3.29 -18.34 -7.11
C TYR A 245 2.15 -17.74 -7.94
N TRP A 246 2.40 -16.63 -8.62
CA TRP A 246 1.35 -15.92 -9.34
C TRP A 246 0.83 -16.68 -10.56
N PRO A 247 1.68 -17.31 -11.41
CA PRO A 247 1.20 -18.21 -12.47
C PRO A 247 0.31 -19.32 -11.93
N MET A 248 0.73 -20.04 -10.88
CA MET A 248 -0.09 -21.11 -10.28
C MET A 248 -1.41 -20.58 -9.72
N VAL A 249 -1.42 -19.45 -9.02
CA VAL A 249 -2.65 -18.84 -8.49
C VAL A 249 -3.60 -18.44 -9.63
N ARG A 250 -3.08 -17.91 -10.75
CA ARG A 250 -3.90 -17.58 -11.92
C ARG A 250 -4.55 -18.84 -12.49
N ASP A 251 -3.77 -19.89 -12.70
CA ASP A 251 -4.26 -21.18 -13.21
C ASP A 251 -5.31 -21.82 -12.30
N ILE A 252 -5.10 -21.74 -10.98
CA ILE A 252 -6.06 -22.22 -9.98
C ILE A 252 -7.36 -21.42 -10.05
N CYS A 253 -7.28 -20.10 -10.13
CA CYS A 253 -8.46 -19.23 -10.25
C CYS A 253 -9.25 -19.56 -11.52
N ASP A 254 -8.56 -19.72 -12.66
CA ASP A 254 -9.18 -20.07 -13.94
C ASP A 254 -9.84 -21.46 -13.90
N LYS A 255 -9.14 -22.45 -13.36
CA LYS A 255 -9.64 -23.83 -13.21
C LYS A 255 -10.97 -23.92 -12.46
N TYR A 256 -11.15 -23.09 -11.43
CA TYR A 256 -12.34 -23.13 -10.58
C TYR A 256 -13.34 -21.98 -10.85
N GLY A 257 -13.07 -21.13 -11.83
CA GLY A 257 -13.92 -19.98 -12.16
C GLY A 257 -13.99 -18.93 -11.02
N ILE A 258 -12.88 -18.74 -10.30
CA ILE A 258 -12.73 -17.79 -9.20
C ILE A 258 -12.08 -16.53 -9.74
N LEU A 259 -12.56 -15.35 -9.35
CA LEU A 259 -11.96 -14.11 -9.83
C LEU A 259 -10.66 -13.80 -9.08
N LEU A 260 -9.61 -13.46 -9.82
CA LEU A 260 -8.36 -12.94 -9.28
C LEU A 260 -8.44 -11.42 -9.14
N ILE A 261 -8.33 -10.92 -7.90
CA ILE A 261 -8.29 -9.50 -7.59
C ILE A 261 -6.87 -9.14 -7.15
N ALA A 262 -6.22 -8.26 -7.91
CA ALA A 262 -4.93 -7.70 -7.54
C ALA A 262 -5.12 -6.39 -6.76
N ASP A 263 -4.67 -6.36 -5.53
CA ASP A 263 -4.60 -5.13 -4.75
C ASP A 263 -3.27 -4.40 -5.04
N GLU A 264 -3.31 -3.50 -6.01
CA GLU A 264 -2.19 -2.63 -6.42
C GLU A 264 -2.24 -1.25 -5.72
N VAL A 265 -2.95 -1.14 -4.62
CA VAL A 265 -3.09 0.12 -3.87
C VAL A 265 -1.74 0.71 -3.45
N ILE A 266 -0.79 -0.14 -3.03
CA ILE A 266 0.57 0.26 -2.69
C ILE A 266 1.52 0.03 -3.88
N THR A 267 1.41 -1.10 -4.53
CA THR A 267 2.38 -1.59 -5.51
C THR A 267 2.28 -0.91 -6.87
N GLY A 268 1.15 -0.30 -7.19
CA GLY A 268 0.90 0.39 -8.44
C GLY A 268 1.65 1.72 -8.60
N PHE A 269 1.58 2.23 -9.82
CA PHE A 269 2.18 3.51 -10.24
C PHE A 269 3.69 3.60 -9.98
N GLY A 270 4.41 2.53 -10.35
CA GLY A 270 5.87 2.52 -10.38
C GLY A 270 6.56 2.06 -9.10
N ARG A 271 5.84 1.81 -8.02
CA ARG A 271 6.42 1.50 -6.70
C ARG A 271 7.43 0.34 -6.73
N THR A 272 7.14 -0.72 -7.47
CA THR A 272 7.99 -1.92 -7.55
C THR A 272 8.96 -1.92 -8.73
N GLY A 273 9.05 -0.82 -9.50
CA GLY A 273 9.86 -0.75 -10.71
C GLY A 273 9.16 -1.21 -12.00
N LYS A 274 7.86 -1.51 -11.91
CA LYS A 274 6.91 -1.67 -13.02
C LYS A 274 5.72 -0.75 -12.77
N MET A 275 4.91 -0.43 -13.80
CA MET A 275 3.74 0.41 -13.62
C MET A 275 2.76 -0.26 -12.65
N PHE A 276 2.51 -1.56 -12.81
CA PHE A 276 1.77 -2.41 -11.88
C PHE A 276 2.60 -3.65 -11.55
N ALA A 277 2.56 -4.09 -10.29
CA ALA A 277 3.52 -5.10 -9.83
C ALA A 277 3.27 -6.50 -10.40
N LEU A 278 2.04 -6.88 -10.76
CA LEU A 278 1.80 -8.17 -11.42
C LEU A 278 2.48 -8.31 -12.79
N GLU A 279 2.93 -7.20 -13.39
CA GLU A 279 3.76 -7.22 -14.62
C GLU A 279 5.10 -7.95 -14.43
N HIS A 280 5.61 -8.07 -13.19
CA HIS A 280 6.82 -8.86 -12.91
C HIS A 280 6.64 -10.34 -13.25
N TRP A 281 5.42 -10.85 -13.18
CA TRP A 281 5.07 -12.25 -13.46
C TRP A 281 4.20 -12.40 -14.72
N GLU A 282 4.01 -11.33 -15.49
CA GLU A 282 3.18 -11.32 -16.71
C GLU A 282 1.73 -11.78 -16.48
N ILE A 283 1.19 -11.54 -15.30
CA ILE A 283 -0.17 -11.96 -14.91
C ILE A 283 -1.16 -10.81 -15.07
N VAL A 284 -2.29 -11.12 -15.71
CA VAL A 284 -3.44 -10.23 -15.83
C VAL A 284 -4.52 -10.66 -14.83
N PRO A 285 -4.87 -9.82 -13.84
CA PRO A 285 -5.98 -10.12 -12.93
C PRO A 285 -7.33 -9.82 -13.59
N ASP A 286 -8.41 -10.38 -13.04
CA ASP A 286 -9.78 -10.06 -13.45
C ASP A 286 -10.22 -8.68 -12.99
N ILE A 287 -9.75 -8.29 -11.80
CA ILE A 287 -10.01 -6.99 -11.17
C ILE A 287 -8.70 -6.50 -10.55
N MET A 288 -8.43 -5.20 -10.69
CA MET A 288 -7.31 -4.52 -10.06
C MET A 288 -7.81 -3.33 -9.24
N THR A 289 -7.29 -3.12 -8.05
CA THR A 289 -7.59 -1.94 -7.25
C THR A 289 -6.38 -1.04 -7.13
N VAL A 290 -6.58 0.26 -7.31
CA VAL A 290 -5.53 1.27 -7.31
C VAL A 290 -5.90 2.47 -6.44
N ALA A 291 -4.92 3.06 -5.77
CA ALA A 291 -5.05 4.26 -4.95
C ALA A 291 -3.68 4.94 -4.79
N LYS A 292 -3.47 5.68 -3.72
CA LYS A 292 -2.15 6.20 -3.28
C LYS A 292 -1.34 6.83 -4.40
N GLY A 293 -0.46 6.06 -5.02
CA GLY A 293 0.39 6.48 -6.13
C GLY A 293 -0.36 7.09 -7.33
N ILE A 294 -1.65 6.84 -7.49
CA ILE A 294 -2.46 7.42 -8.58
C ILE A 294 -2.48 8.96 -8.54
N THR A 295 -2.49 9.56 -7.36
CA THR A 295 -2.42 11.01 -7.16
C THR A 295 -1.18 11.44 -6.39
N SER A 296 -0.32 10.49 -6.00
CA SER A 296 0.79 10.76 -5.06
C SER A 296 0.32 11.44 -3.76
N SER A 297 -0.92 11.12 -3.32
CA SER A 297 -1.61 11.68 -2.15
C SER A 297 -1.85 13.20 -2.17
N TYR A 298 -1.72 13.86 -3.31
CA TYR A 298 -2.10 15.27 -3.42
C TYR A 298 -3.59 15.47 -3.20
N LEU A 299 -4.42 14.55 -3.70
CA LEU A 299 -5.86 14.51 -3.46
C LEU A 299 -6.35 13.06 -3.32
N PRO A 300 -7.43 12.81 -2.56
CA PRO A 300 -7.97 11.47 -2.35
C PRO A 300 -8.65 10.94 -3.61
N LEU A 301 -8.09 9.90 -4.21
CA LEU A 301 -8.64 9.18 -5.35
C LEU A 301 -8.18 7.73 -5.36
N ALA A 302 -9.07 6.86 -5.80
CA ALA A 302 -8.79 5.45 -6.05
C ALA A 302 -9.72 4.94 -7.17
N ALA A 303 -9.45 3.74 -7.66
CA ALA A 303 -10.33 3.08 -8.61
C ALA A 303 -10.28 1.56 -8.47
N THR A 304 -11.39 0.93 -8.82
CA THR A 304 -11.48 -0.51 -9.10
C THR A 304 -11.56 -0.65 -10.60
N VAL A 305 -10.60 -1.36 -11.20
CA VAL A 305 -10.49 -1.57 -12.64
C VAL A 305 -10.82 -3.01 -12.95
N SER A 306 -11.68 -3.26 -13.91
CA SER A 306 -12.09 -4.62 -14.30
C SER A 306 -11.88 -4.87 -15.78
N THR A 307 -11.73 -6.15 -16.13
CA THR A 307 -11.75 -6.58 -17.53
C THR A 307 -13.11 -6.35 -18.15
N SER A 308 -13.16 -6.25 -19.50
CA SER A 308 -14.41 -6.13 -20.25
C SER A 308 -15.34 -7.31 -19.96
N ARG A 309 -14.81 -8.52 -19.85
CA ARG A 309 -15.56 -9.73 -19.47
C ARG A 309 -16.36 -9.55 -18.18
N ILE A 310 -15.80 -8.89 -17.20
CA ILE A 310 -16.48 -8.62 -15.92
C ILE A 310 -17.51 -7.51 -16.07
N SER A 311 -17.12 -6.36 -16.67
CA SER A 311 -18.00 -5.20 -16.77
C SER A 311 -19.23 -5.45 -17.66
N ASP A 312 -19.10 -6.23 -18.72
CA ASP A 312 -20.17 -6.50 -19.68
C ASP A 312 -21.35 -7.27 -19.07
N VAL A 313 -21.12 -8.03 -18.00
CA VAL A 313 -22.18 -8.70 -17.24
C VAL A 313 -23.14 -7.69 -16.57
N PHE A 314 -22.68 -6.46 -16.35
CA PHE A 314 -23.46 -5.36 -15.78
C PHE A 314 -24.13 -4.47 -16.83
N ALA A 315 -24.02 -4.82 -18.11
CA ALA A 315 -24.68 -4.09 -19.19
C ALA A 315 -26.20 -4.28 -19.16
N GLY A 316 -26.92 -3.24 -19.54
CA GLY A 316 -28.39 -3.23 -19.58
C GLY A 316 -29.05 -2.88 -18.23
N GLU A 317 -30.25 -2.34 -18.32
CA GLU A 317 -30.99 -1.72 -17.21
C GLU A 317 -31.25 -2.69 -16.04
N GLN A 318 -31.49 -3.97 -16.33
CA GLN A 318 -31.71 -5.01 -15.33
C GLN A 318 -30.45 -5.46 -14.60
N ASN A 319 -29.26 -5.16 -15.16
CA ASN A 319 -27.97 -5.65 -14.71
C ASN A 319 -27.09 -4.60 -14.05
N LEU A 320 -27.57 -3.39 -13.84
CA LEU A 320 -26.80 -2.28 -13.27
C LEU A 320 -26.07 -2.66 -11.97
N PHE A 321 -24.79 -2.34 -11.90
CA PHE A 321 -24.04 -2.40 -10.65
C PHE A 321 -24.48 -1.24 -9.75
N ARG A 322 -25.23 -1.56 -8.69
CA ARG A 322 -25.87 -0.57 -7.81
C ARG A 322 -24.94 -0.15 -6.68
N GLN A 323 -24.15 0.87 -6.92
CA GLN A 323 -23.33 1.55 -5.93
C GLN A 323 -23.21 3.03 -6.29
N ALA A 324 -23.24 3.90 -5.28
CA ALA A 324 -22.94 5.31 -5.43
C ALA A 324 -22.05 5.75 -4.26
N LEU A 325 -20.98 6.46 -4.56
CA LEU A 325 -20.11 7.11 -3.59
C LEU A 325 -19.99 8.58 -4.01
N THR A 326 -20.40 9.49 -3.14
CA THR A 326 -20.54 10.91 -3.46
C THR A 326 -19.28 11.51 -4.10
N PHE A 327 -18.11 11.20 -3.57
CA PHE A 327 -16.85 11.78 -4.03
C PHE A 327 -16.07 10.90 -5.01
N GLY A 328 -16.59 9.73 -5.36
CA GLY A 328 -15.96 8.88 -6.38
C GLY A 328 -15.88 9.60 -7.73
N GLY A 329 -14.67 9.69 -8.30
CA GLY A 329 -14.46 10.37 -9.58
C GLY A 329 -14.56 11.90 -9.54
N HIS A 330 -14.26 12.50 -8.38
CA HIS A 330 -14.19 13.95 -8.23
C HIS A 330 -13.27 14.58 -9.30
N PRO A 331 -13.75 15.55 -10.10
CA PRO A 331 -13.01 16.03 -11.27
C PRO A 331 -11.66 16.68 -10.93
N VAL A 332 -11.56 17.36 -9.80
CA VAL A 332 -10.29 17.94 -9.33
C VAL A 332 -9.27 16.86 -8.99
N CYS A 333 -9.73 15.77 -8.37
CA CYS A 333 -8.87 14.61 -8.08
C CYS A 333 -8.43 13.91 -9.38
N ALA A 334 -9.31 13.82 -10.36
CA ALA A 334 -9.00 13.24 -11.68
C ALA A 334 -7.97 14.09 -12.45
N ALA A 335 -8.11 15.41 -12.45
CA ALA A 335 -7.14 16.32 -13.05
C ALA A 335 -5.76 16.22 -12.37
N SER A 336 -5.74 16.15 -11.04
CA SER A 336 -4.51 15.93 -10.26
C SER A 336 -3.85 14.59 -10.55
N ALA A 337 -4.65 13.53 -10.72
CA ALA A 337 -4.14 12.20 -11.06
C ALA A 337 -3.49 12.19 -12.46
N LEU A 338 -4.11 12.84 -13.45
CA LEU A 338 -3.53 12.97 -14.79
C LEU A 338 -2.18 13.69 -14.76
N ALA A 339 -2.07 14.82 -14.06
CA ALA A 339 -0.81 15.54 -13.89
C ALA A 339 0.25 14.70 -13.15
N ASN A 340 -0.14 13.95 -12.12
CA ASN A 340 0.76 13.06 -11.41
C ASN A 340 1.27 11.91 -12.29
N ILE A 341 0.40 11.28 -13.08
CA ILE A 341 0.79 10.20 -14.00
C ILE A 341 1.75 10.75 -15.08
N GLU A 342 1.51 11.96 -15.58
CA GLU A 342 2.41 12.63 -16.54
C GLU A 342 3.81 12.84 -15.93
N ILE A 343 3.92 13.24 -14.66
CA ILE A 343 5.21 13.34 -13.95
C ILE A 343 5.88 11.97 -13.85
N ILE A 344 5.15 10.93 -13.46
CA ILE A 344 5.70 9.57 -13.34
C ILE A 344 6.30 9.10 -14.67
N GLU A 345 5.62 9.38 -15.80
CA GLU A 345 6.08 8.99 -17.12
C GLU A 345 7.24 9.88 -17.62
N SER A 346 7.07 11.20 -17.61
CA SER A 346 8.03 12.15 -18.17
C SER A 346 9.37 12.17 -17.43
N GLU A 347 9.35 11.99 -16.11
CA GLU A 347 10.55 11.89 -15.29
C GLU A 347 11.09 10.43 -15.20
N ASN A 348 10.44 9.47 -15.89
CA ASN A 348 10.82 8.07 -15.91
C ASN A 348 10.97 7.46 -14.50
N LEU A 349 10.03 7.80 -13.60
CA LEU A 349 10.09 7.43 -12.19
C LEU A 349 9.95 5.92 -11.95
N VAL A 350 9.26 5.21 -12.84
CA VAL A 350 9.15 3.74 -12.81
C VAL A 350 10.54 3.10 -12.93
N ASN A 351 11.33 3.53 -13.91
CA ASN A 351 12.68 3.03 -14.09
C ASN A 351 13.63 3.50 -12.97
N ASN A 352 13.43 4.73 -12.45
CA ASN A 352 14.18 5.18 -11.28
C ASN A 352 13.92 4.29 -10.07
N SER A 353 12.65 3.90 -9.84
CA SER A 353 12.27 2.96 -8.79
C SER A 353 12.99 1.61 -8.95
N ALA A 354 13.04 1.05 -10.17
CA ALA A 354 13.74 -0.19 -10.43
C ALA A 354 15.24 -0.09 -10.12
N ARG A 355 15.90 0.94 -10.65
CA ARG A 355 17.37 1.11 -10.54
C ARG A 355 17.83 1.53 -9.14
N THR A 356 17.17 2.55 -8.59
CA THR A 356 17.53 3.09 -7.28
C THR A 356 17.07 2.16 -6.16
N GLY A 357 15.94 1.46 -6.39
CA GLY A 357 15.46 0.40 -5.48
C GLY A 357 16.43 -0.77 -5.38
N LEU A 358 16.97 -1.24 -6.52
CA LEU A 358 18.01 -2.28 -6.51
C LEU A 358 19.28 -1.80 -5.77
N TYR A 359 19.67 -0.55 -5.95
CA TYR A 359 20.78 0.03 -5.21
C TYR A 359 20.52 0.06 -3.70
N LEU A 360 19.35 0.52 -3.29
CA LEU A 360 18.94 0.55 -1.88
C LEU A 360 18.86 -0.87 -1.29
N LEU A 361 18.30 -1.85 -2.01
CA LEU A 361 18.24 -3.24 -1.60
C LEU A 361 19.63 -3.82 -1.33
N ASN A 362 20.58 -3.57 -2.22
CA ASN A 362 21.97 -4.04 -2.05
C ASN A 362 22.62 -3.39 -0.82
N LYS A 363 22.41 -2.09 -0.62
CA LYS A 363 22.91 -1.40 0.58
C LYS A 363 22.29 -1.92 1.88
N LEU A 364 21.02 -2.26 1.88
CA LEU A 364 20.36 -2.90 3.03
C LEU A 364 20.90 -4.32 3.30
N LYS A 365 21.28 -5.07 2.26
CA LYS A 365 21.95 -6.36 2.40
C LYS A 365 23.36 -6.22 3.00
N GLU A 366 24.10 -5.18 2.63
CA GLU A 366 25.39 -4.84 3.29
C GLU A 366 25.18 -4.55 4.79
N LEU A 367 24.10 -3.85 5.17
CA LEU A 367 23.73 -3.66 6.57
C LEU A 367 23.41 -4.98 7.28
N GLN A 368 22.72 -5.90 6.61
CA GLN A 368 22.42 -7.22 7.15
C GLN A 368 23.69 -7.97 7.54
N GLU A 369 24.77 -7.85 6.78
CA GLU A 369 26.06 -8.49 7.10
C GLU A 369 26.68 -7.93 8.37
N ASN A 370 26.48 -6.64 8.65
CA ASN A 370 27.11 -5.90 9.74
C ASN A 370 26.28 -5.82 11.02
N HIS A 371 24.97 -6.12 10.95
CA HIS A 371 24.04 -5.98 12.09
C HIS A 371 23.37 -7.31 12.40
N PRO A 372 23.72 -7.99 13.51
CA PRO A 372 23.17 -9.31 13.86
C PRO A 372 21.66 -9.32 14.07
N ILE A 373 21.03 -8.19 14.41
CA ILE A 373 19.58 -8.10 14.57
C ILE A 373 18.82 -8.03 13.23
N VAL A 374 19.50 -7.83 12.09
CA VAL A 374 18.86 -7.85 10.78
C VAL A 374 18.74 -9.27 10.28
N GLY A 375 17.56 -9.86 10.37
CA GLY A 375 17.30 -11.25 9.99
C GLY A 375 17.15 -11.45 8.49
N ASP A 376 16.41 -10.56 7.82
CA ASP A 376 16.16 -10.66 6.38
C ASP A 376 15.94 -9.29 5.74
N VAL A 377 16.30 -9.17 4.45
CA VAL A 377 16.13 -7.98 3.62
C VAL A 377 15.53 -8.39 2.30
N ARG A 378 14.36 -7.83 1.94
CA ARG A 378 13.61 -8.21 0.74
C ARG A 378 12.82 -7.05 0.15
N GLY A 379 12.30 -7.23 -1.05
CA GLY A 379 11.43 -6.28 -1.74
C GLY A 379 11.71 -6.13 -3.21
N LEU A 380 10.93 -5.28 -3.88
CA LEU A 380 11.07 -4.94 -5.30
C LEU A 380 10.96 -3.42 -5.50
N GLY A 381 11.80 -2.89 -6.36
CA GLY A 381 11.85 -1.44 -6.60
C GLY A 381 12.07 -0.68 -5.30
N LEU A 382 11.26 0.34 -5.07
CA LEU A 382 11.28 1.15 -3.84
C LEU A 382 10.19 0.72 -2.84
N LEU A 383 9.89 -0.57 -2.76
CA LEU A 383 9.13 -1.20 -1.69
C LEU A 383 9.98 -2.29 -1.05
N LEU A 384 10.61 -1.97 0.07
CA LEU A 384 11.61 -2.83 0.72
C LEU A 384 11.24 -3.08 2.18
N GLY A 385 11.66 -4.22 2.70
CA GLY A 385 11.47 -4.61 4.09
C GLY A 385 12.78 -5.06 4.73
N LEU A 386 12.98 -4.63 5.95
CA LEU A 386 14.09 -5.03 6.83
C LEU A 386 13.48 -5.75 8.02
N GLU A 387 13.59 -7.08 8.08
CA GLU A 387 13.05 -7.86 9.18
C GLU A 387 14.06 -7.93 10.32
N LEU A 388 13.61 -7.65 11.55
CA LEU A 388 14.46 -7.62 12.73
C LEU A 388 14.17 -8.80 13.64
N VAL A 389 15.23 -9.44 14.13
CA VAL A 389 15.19 -10.64 14.98
C VAL A 389 16.18 -10.54 16.13
N LYS A 390 15.89 -11.20 17.23
CA LYS A 390 16.84 -11.34 18.34
C LYS A 390 17.94 -12.36 18.01
N ASN A 391 17.59 -13.37 17.22
CA ASN A 391 18.50 -14.44 16.85
C ASN A 391 18.17 -14.88 15.42
N ARG A 392 19.17 -14.90 14.54
CA ARG A 392 19.00 -15.26 13.13
C ARG A 392 18.72 -16.74 12.91
N ASP A 393 19.32 -17.61 13.70
CA ASP A 393 19.20 -19.07 13.53
C ASP A 393 17.78 -19.54 13.89
N THR A 394 17.26 -19.02 15.00
CA THR A 394 15.90 -19.34 15.47
C THR A 394 14.84 -18.46 14.85
N LYS A 395 15.24 -17.34 14.21
CA LYS A 395 14.36 -16.27 13.70
C LYS A 395 13.45 -15.68 14.80
N GLU A 396 13.90 -15.69 16.05
CA GLU A 396 13.12 -15.17 17.18
C GLU A 396 12.87 -13.67 17.02
N SER A 397 11.59 -13.29 16.99
CA SER A 397 11.19 -11.90 16.85
C SER A 397 11.35 -11.13 18.16
N PHE A 398 11.55 -9.82 18.06
CA PHE A 398 11.40 -8.93 19.20
C PHE A 398 9.93 -8.88 19.67
N THR A 399 9.74 -8.48 20.91
CA THR A 399 8.42 -8.27 21.51
C THR A 399 8.31 -6.83 22.02
N PRO A 400 7.12 -6.28 22.24
CA PRO A 400 6.95 -4.92 22.75
C PRO A 400 7.73 -4.67 24.06
N LYS A 401 7.92 -5.71 24.88
CA LYS A 401 8.68 -5.63 26.15
C LYS A 401 10.18 -5.38 25.94
N SER A 402 10.74 -5.66 24.76
CA SER A 402 12.14 -5.40 24.47
C SER A 402 12.45 -3.90 24.36
N GLY A 403 11.46 -3.09 24.03
CA GLY A 403 11.65 -1.65 23.75
C GLY A 403 12.37 -1.35 22.45
N MET A 404 12.74 -2.37 21.66
CA MET A 404 13.52 -2.22 20.42
C MET A 404 12.90 -1.23 19.46
N SER A 405 11.63 -1.40 19.11
CA SER A 405 10.95 -0.51 18.17
C SER A 405 10.86 0.93 18.68
N LYS A 406 10.73 1.14 20.01
CA LYS A 406 10.70 2.47 20.61
C LYS A 406 12.06 3.17 20.50
N ILE A 407 13.15 2.46 20.80
CA ILE A 407 14.52 3.00 20.68
C ILE A 407 14.78 3.34 19.22
N LEU A 408 14.49 2.40 18.31
CA LEU A 408 14.75 2.56 16.86
C LEU A 408 13.99 3.73 16.25
N ASN A 409 12.72 3.91 16.61
CA ASN A 409 11.91 5.05 16.14
C ASN A 409 12.47 6.41 16.62
N LYS A 410 12.99 6.46 17.84
CA LYS A 410 13.65 7.66 18.38
C LYS A 410 14.96 7.93 17.62
N GLU A 411 15.76 6.92 17.39
CA GLU A 411 17.04 7.04 16.69
C GLU A 411 16.86 7.43 15.22
N PHE A 412 15.88 6.90 14.51
CA PHE A 412 15.56 7.34 13.16
C PHE A 412 15.29 8.84 13.11
N ARG A 413 14.47 9.34 14.04
CA ARG A 413 14.17 10.77 14.13
C ARG A 413 15.42 11.61 14.46
N ALA A 414 16.29 11.12 15.37
CA ALA A 414 17.54 11.78 15.70
C ALA A 414 18.51 11.85 14.51
N ASN A 415 18.50 10.81 13.66
CA ASN A 415 19.32 10.71 12.44
C ASN A 415 18.65 11.32 11.19
N GLY A 416 17.61 12.14 11.34
CA GLY A 416 16.99 12.88 10.24
C GLY A 416 16.02 12.06 9.36
N LEU A 417 15.52 10.93 9.84
CA LEU A 417 14.64 10.04 9.08
C LEU A 417 13.22 9.98 9.64
N ILE A 418 12.22 10.08 8.76
CA ILE A 418 10.87 9.61 9.05
C ILE A 418 10.78 8.16 8.57
N LEU A 419 10.92 7.26 9.51
CA LEU A 419 10.84 5.83 9.30
C LEU A 419 10.24 5.20 10.56
N PHE A 420 9.40 4.19 10.38
CA PHE A 420 8.68 3.56 11.49
C PHE A 420 9.06 2.10 11.64
N ALA A 421 9.65 1.79 12.79
CA ALA A 421 9.92 0.42 13.20
C ALA A 421 8.74 -0.15 13.98
N THR A 422 8.43 -1.40 13.71
CA THR A 422 7.63 -2.30 14.55
C THR A 422 8.55 -3.32 15.21
N ASP A 423 8.04 -4.13 16.13
CA ASP A 423 8.83 -5.22 16.73
C ASP A 423 9.21 -6.34 15.73
N LYS A 424 8.64 -6.30 14.52
CA LYS A 424 8.98 -7.22 13.43
C LYS A 424 10.03 -6.65 12.48
N GLY A 425 10.17 -5.34 12.40
CA GLY A 425 11.08 -4.69 11.45
C GLY A 425 10.57 -3.38 10.90
N VAL A 426 11.10 -3.01 9.76
CA VAL A 426 10.93 -1.70 9.11
C VAL A 426 10.54 -1.88 7.65
N SER A 427 9.55 -1.13 7.18
CA SER A 427 9.21 -1.02 5.76
C SER A 427 9.68 0.31 5.19
N LEU A 428 10.37 0.25 4.05
CA LEU A 428 10.87 1.41 3.33
C LEU A 428 10.09 1.58 2.02
N SER A 429 9.59 2.77 1.77
CA SER A 429 8.85 3.11 0.55
C SER A 429 9.02 4.59 0.19
N PRO A 430 10.26 5.10 0.06
CA PRO A 430 10.52 6.50 -0.23
C PRO A 430 9.87 6.93 -1.55
N PRO A 431 9.66 8.24 -1.80
CA PRO A 431 9.19 8.72 -3.10
C PRO A 431 10.08 8.25 -4.25
N LEU A 432 9.46 7.98 -5.42
CA LEU A 432 10.17 7.40 -6.57
C LEU A 432 11.19 8.35 -7.19
N CYS A 433 11.14 9.63 -6.88
CA CYS A 433 12.11 10.65 -7.32
C CYS A 433 13.44 10.63 -6.54
N ILE A 434 13.59 9.73 -5.57
CA ILE A 434 14.79 9.60 -4.73
C ILE A 434 16.06 9.40 -5.57
N LYS A 435 17.14 10.03 -5.16
CA LYS A 435 18.48 9.95 -5.76
C LYS A 435 19.40 9.02 -4.96
N ARG A 436 20.50 8.57 -5.58
CA ARG A 436 21.49 7.70 -4.90
C ARG A 436 22.11 8.35 -3.67
N SER A 437 22.43 9.65 -3.71
CA SER A 437 22.98 10.38 -2.56
C SER A 437 22.04 10.41 -1.37
N GLU A 438 20.73 10.45 -1.64
CA GLU A 438 19.70 10.40 -0.60
C GLU A 438 19.56 8.97 -0.03
N VAL A 439 19.74 7.95 -0.87
CA VAL A 439 19.85 6.55 -0.41
C VAL A 439 21.03 6.38 0.53
N ASP A 440 22.20 6.92 0.18
CA ASP A 440 23.40 6.82 1.03
C ASP A 440 23.18 7.49 2.41
N PHE A 441 22.49 8.63 2.44
CA PHE A 441 22.08 9.29 3.68
C PHE A 441 21.12 8.43 4.52
N ILE A 442 20.13 7.81 3.89
CA ILE A 442 19.16 6.90 4.55
C ILE A 442 19.90 5.71 5.16
N ILE A 443 20.81 5.10 4.42
CA ILE A 443 21.59 3.94 4.88
C ILE A 443 22.47 4.29 6.07
N ASP A 444 23.16 5.43 6.04
CA ASP A 444 23.96 5.92 7.17
C ASP A 444 23.10 6.13 8.43
N GLY A 445 21.91 6.75 8.26
CA GLY A 445 20.97 6.95 9.35
C GLY A 445 20.44 5.63 9.94
N ILE A 446 20.11 4.65 9.09
CA ILE A 446 19.68 3.31 9.55
C ILE A 446 20.83 2.60 10.27
N HIS A 447 22.06 2.63 9.72
CA HIS A 447 23.25 2.02 10.34
C HIS A 447 23.48 2.55 11.75
N LYS A 448 23.50 3.87 11.92
CA LYS A 448 23.67 4.51 13.23
C LYS A 448 22.57 4.11 14.22
N SER A 449 21.33 4.08 13.74
CA SER A 449 20.18 3.72 14.58
C SER A 449 20.21 2.25 15.02
N LEU A 450 20.58 1.32 14.13
CA LEU A 450 20.75 -0.09 14.45
C LEU A 450 21.88 -0.28 15.46
N SER A 451 23.04 0.36 15.25
CA SER A 451 24.19 0.29 16.18
C SER A 451 23.84 0.76 17.60
N THR A 452 23.02 1.81 17.73
CA THR A 452 22.54 2.28 19.04
C THR A 452 21.64 1.22 19.70
N VAL A 453 20.70 0.65 18.95
CA VAL A 453 19.79 -0.39 19.47
C VAL A 453 20.58 -1.64 19.94
N GLU A 454 21.52 -2.10 19.13
CA GLU A 454 22.34 -3.28 19.46
C GLU A 454 23.15 -3.06 20.73
N LYS A 455 23.72 -1.86 20.92
CA LYS A 455 24.43 -1.48 22.13
C LYS A 455 23.50 -1.39 23.34
N GLU A 456 22.35 -0.72 23.23
CA GLU A 456 21.41 -0.57 24.35
C GLU A 456 20.79 -1.89 24.78
N LEU A 457 20.56 -2.82 23.84
CA LEU A 457 20.03 -4.16 24.14
C LEU A 457 21.12 -5.18 24.48
N SER A 458 22.40 -4.78 24.54
CA SER A 458 23.55 -5.66 24.85
C SER A 458 23.62 -6.88 23.93
N ILE A 459 23.40 -6.67 22.62
CA ILE A 459 23.44 -7.71 21.59
C ILE A 459 24.86 -7.82 20.98
N LEU A 460 25.67 -6.79 21.11
CA LEU A 460 27.09 -6.72 20.69
C LEU A 460 28.02 -7.06 21.83
#